data_3d377f91b3568c58647c7819b2228772
#
_entry.id   3d377f91b3568c58647c7819b2228772
#
_cell.length_a   1.000
_cell.length_b   1.000
_cell.length_c   1.000
_cell.angle_alpha   90.00
_cell.angle_beta   90.00
_cell.angle_gamma   90.00
#
_symmetry.space_group_name_H-M   'P 1'
#
loop_
_entity.id
_entity.type
_entity.pdbx_description
1 polymer ?
#
loop_
_entity_poly.entity_id
_entity_poly.type
_entity_poly.pdbx_seq_one_letter_code
_entity_poly.pdbx_strand_id
1 'polypeptide(L)'
;MHYLLRKQVVLLIVVSLFCASQLHAQKDIFRRNHDDLVYYFGLTLGYNYSFLHVSKSPMFLQSDTILSAEPGSSGGIAMGLMATARLSDHFQVRANPQLIIGGSKYIAYNLSKARPGEALYQNQTLPTTVVSFPFQVKFNSDRIGNFRTYLLGGIKFDTDLSSNSAARNADDIIKLKKNDFGFELGMGFNFYLPFVTISPEIKISNGLTNLHLQDPNLKYSNTLDQILSRMVVFSIHFED
;
A
#
# COMPACT_ATOMS: atom_id res chain seq x y z
N MET A 1 24.56 -31.01 34.21
CA MET A 1 23.37 -30.83 35.02
C MET A 1 22.62 -29.50 34.78
N HIS A 2 23.30 -28.39 34.57
CA HIS A 2 22.68 -27.08 34.29
C HIS A 2 21.91 -26.96 32.98
N TYR A 3 22.22 -27.73 31.95
CA TYR A 3 21.50 -27.69 30.65
C TYR A 3 20.12 -28.32 30.70
N LEU A 4 19.92 -29.36 31.50
CA LEU A 4 18.62 -30.01 31.70
C LEU A 4 17.68 -29.12 32.49
N LEU A 5 18.20 -28.45 33.52
CA LEU A 5 17.42 -27.49 34.34
C LEU A 5 16.94 -26.28 33.48
N ARG A 6 17.76 -25.76 32.57
CA ARG A 6 17.36 -24.68 31.65
C ARG A 6 16.24 -25.10 30.71
N LYS A 7 16.29 -26.29 30.13
CA LYS A 7 15.22 -26.82 29.26
C LYS A 7 13.90 -27.01 30.03
N GLN A 8 13.96 -27.50 31.26
CA GLN A 8 12.78 -27.68 32.12
C GLN A 8 12.17 -26.32 32.52
N VAL A 9 12.99 -25.31 32.81
CA VAL A 9 12.50 -23.96 33.15
C VAL A 9 11.84 -23.30 31.92
N VAL A 10 12.43 -23.42 30.74
CA VAL A 10 11.85 -22.91 29.50
C VAL A 10 10.53 -23.61 29.17
N LEU A 11 10.48 -24.93 29.33
CA LEU A 11 9.23 -25.69 29.14
C LEU A 11 8.14 -25.27 30.11
N LEU A 12 8.48 -25.04 31.37
CA LEU A 12 7.56 -24.57 32.42
C LEU A 12 7.02 -23.17 32.12
N ILE A 13 7.88 -22.26 31.63
CA ILE A 13 7.46 -20.91 31.20
C ILE A 13 6.52 -20.99 29.99
N VAL A 14 6.82 -21.82 29.00
CA VAL A 14 5.94 -22.01 27.83
C VAL A 14 4.60 -22.61 28.24
N VAL A 15 4.58 -23.62 29.11
CA VAL A 15 3.34 -24.23 29.62
C VAL A 15 2.54 -23.23 30.48
N SER A 16 3.18 -22.43 31.32
CA SER A 16 2.50 -21.39 32.11
C SER A 16 1.90 -20.27 31.24
N LEU A 17 2.56 -19.88 30.15
CA LEU A 17 2.01 -18.95 29.16
C LEU A 17 0.80 -19.53 28.43
N PHE A 18 0.80 -20.81 28.12
CA PHE A 18 -0.36 -21.50 27.53
C PHE A 18 -1.53 -21.66 28.55
N CYS A 19 -1.26 -21.93 29.82
CA CYS A 19 -2.30 -22.01 30.85
C CYS A 19 -2.90 -20.64 31.19
N ALA A 20 -2.13 -19.54 31.08
CA ALA A 20 -2.62 -18.19 31.31
C ALA A 20 -3.70 -17.76 30.30
N SER A 21 -3.73 -18.36 29.11
CA SER A 21 -4.75 -18.10 28.09
C SER A 21 -6.13 -18.67 28.39
N GLN A 22 -6.27 -19.52 29.44
CA GLN A 22 -7.54 -20.14 29.84
C GLN A 22 -8.30 -19.36 30.93
N LEU A 23 -7.80 -18.20 31.35
CA LEU A 23 -8.53 -17.32 32.24
C LEU A 23 -9.67 -16.64 31.46
N HIS A 24 -10.79 -17.32 31.31
CA HIS A 24 -12.06 -16.77 30.87
C HIS A 24 -12.66 -15.89 31.97
N ALA A 25 -12.05 -14.74 32.24
CA ALA A 25 -12.77 -13.65 32.87
C ALA A 25 -13.94 -13.28 31.95
N GLN A 26 -15.10 -12.99 32.47
CA GLN A 26 -16.27 -12.51 31.73
C GLN A 26 -15.75 -11.37 30.83
N LYS A 27 -15.63 -11.63 29.51
CA LYS A 27 -15.21 -10.60 28.54
C LYS A 27 -16.40 -9.69 28.33
N ASP A 28 -16.35 -8.50 28.90
CA ASP A 28 -17.30 -7.46 28.57
C ASP A 28 -17.24 -7.22 27.06
N ILE A 29 -18.39 -7.26 26.40
CA ILE A 29 -18.50 -6.94 24.98
C ILE A 29 -18.57 -5.43 24.89
N PHE A 30 -17.47 -4.80 24.45
CA PHE A 30 -17.40 -3.36 24.24
C PHE A 30 -18.16 -2.93 22.98
N ARG A 31 -18.71 -1.73 22.99
CA ARG A 31 -19.31 -1.09 21.80
C ARG A 31 -20.36 -1.97 21.11
N ARG A 32 -21.29 -2.57 21.85
CA ARG A 32 -22.38 -3.39 21.28
C ARG A 32 -23.19 -2.61 20.24
N ASN A 33 -23.46 -1.35 20.52
CA ASN A 33 -24.26 -0.47 19.66
C ASN A 33 -23.50 -0.06 18.36
N HIS A 34 -22.20 -0.26 18.27
CA HIS A 34 -21.44 0.04 17.07
C HIS A 34 -21.84 -0.85 15.88
N ASP A 35 -22.27 -2.08 16.18
CA ASP A 35 -22.77 -2.99 15.15
C ASP A 35 -24.13 -2.56 14.57
N ASP A 36 -24.86 -1.67 15.26
CA ASP A 36 -26.17 -1.14 14.84
C ASP A 36 -26.03 0.21 14.10
N LEU A 37 -24.85 0.84 14.11
CA LEU A 37 -24.64 2.10 13.42
C LEU A 37 -24.78 1.93 11.92
N VAL A 38 -25.55 2.79 11.29
CA VAL A 38 -25.75 2.83 9.83
C VAL A 38 -24.50 3.39 9.15
N TYR A 39 -23.87 4.38 9.76
CA TYR A 39 -22.63 4.99 9.28
C TYR A 39 -21.72 5.36 10.46
N TYR A 40 -20.44 5.33 10.22
CA TYR A 40 -19.41 5.74 11.17
C TYR A 40 -18.19 6.29 10.45
N PHE A 41 -17.39 7.04 11.16
CA PHE A 41 -16.22 7.73 10.64
C PHE A 41 -14.95 7.25 11.34
N GLY A 42 -13.82 7.54 10.73
CA GLY A 42 -12.53 7.18 11.32
C GLY A 42 -11.37 7.90 10.68
N LEU A 43 -10.22 7.66 11.29
CA LEU A 43 -8.93 8.13 10.80
C LEU A 43 -8.11 6.93 10.34
N THR A 44 -7.31 7.15 9.31
CA THR A 44 -6.39 6.15 8.77
C THR A 44 -4.97 6.65 8.89
N LEU A 45 -4.10 5.82 9.45
CA LEU A 45 -2.65 5.98 9.40
C LEU A 45 -2.06 4.73 8.77
N GLY A 46 -1.12 4.89 7.85
CA GLY A 46 -0.55 3.74 7.16
C GLY A 46 0.88 3.97 6.70
N TYR A 47 1.53 2.86 6.42
CA TYR A 47 2.80 2.78 5.73
C TYR A 47 2.59 2.09 4.40
N ASN A 48 3.02 2.72 3.31
CA ASN A 48 2.95 2.16 1.97
C ASN A 48 4.34 1.80 1.45
N TYR A 49 4.43 0.63 0.84
CA TYR A 49 5.59 0.20 0.08
C TYR A 49 5.22 0.22 -1.40
N SER A 50 5.80 1.16 -2.13
CA SER A 50 5.45 1.45 -3.53
C SER A 50 6.54 1.00 -4.48
N PHE A 51 6.15 0.42 -5.60
CA PHE A 51 7.04 0.06 -6.71
C PHE A 51 6.33 0.22 -8.06
N LEU A 52 7.11 0.29 -9.12
CA LEU A 52 6.60 0.32 -10.50
C LEU A 52 6.71 -1.07 -11.11
N HIS A 53 5.71 -1.44 -11.87
CA HIS A 53 5.82 -2.56 -12.79
C HIS A 53 6.07 -1.99 -14.19
N VAL A 54 7.27 -2.29 -14.72
CA VAL A 54 7.75 -1.71 -15.96
C VAL A 54 7.81 -2.79 -17.03
N SER A 55 7.17 -2.56 -18.16
CA SER A 55 7.31 -3.38 -19.38
C SER A 55 8.27 -2.70 -20.34
N LYS A 56 9.26 -3.47 -20.82
CA LYS A 56 10.27 -2.99 -21.76
C LYS A 56 9.69 -2.96 -23.18
N SER A 57 10.01 -1.90 -23.95
CA SER A 57 9.65 -1.76 -25.35
C SER A 57 10.45 -2.73 -26.24
N PRO A 58 9.94 -3.15 -27.41
CA PRO A 58 10.75 -3.86 -28.41
C PRO A 58 12.03 -3.12 -28.82
N MET A 59 12.02 -1.79 -28.79
CA MET A 59 13.20 -0.96 -29.03
C MET A 59 14.29 -1.10 -27.95
N PHE A 60 13.95 -1.59 -26.77
CA PHE A 60 14.94 -1.86 -25.72
C PHE A 60 16.03 -2.82 -26.19
N LEU A 61 15.65 -3.87 -26.93
CA LEU A 61 16.59 -4.89 -27.47
C LEU A 61 17.48 -4.32 -28.60
N GLN A 62 17.05 -3.25 -29.24
CA GLN A 62 17.80 -2.57 -30.32
C GLN A 62 18.67 -1.43 -29.76
N SER A 63 18.58 -1.14 -28.47
CA SER A 63 19.34 -0.07 -27.84
C SER A 63 20.74 -0.56 -27.47
N ASP A 64 21.76 -0.07 -28.18
CA ASP A 64 23.16 -0.31 -27.83
C ASP A 64 23.63 0.45 -26.58
N THR A 65 22.79 1.34 -26.06
CA THR A 65 23.17 2.28 -25.00
C THR A 65 22.67 1.89 -23.62
N ILE A 66 21.46 1.28 -23.52
CA ILE A 66 20.82 0.93 -22.25
C ILE A 66 20.82 -0.58 -22.10
N LEU A 67 21.59 -1.09 -21.12
CA LEU A 67 21.72 -2.52 -20.83
C LEU A 67 20.61 -3.03 -19.92
N SER A 68 20.20 -2.24 -18.93
CA SER A 68 19.10 -2.60 -18.03
C SER A 68 18.30 -1.38 -17.60
N ALA A 69 17.01 -1.63 -17.31
CA ALA A 69 16.09 -0.67 -16.71
C ALA A 69 15.29 -1.44 -15.65
N GLU A 70 15.66 -1.26 -14.39
CA GLU A 70 15.07 -2.00 -13.27
C GLU A 70 14.33 -1.07 -12.33
N PRO A 71 13.04 -1.35 -12.04
CA PRO A 71 12.29 -0.54 -11.09
C PRO A 71 12.76 -0.79 -9.66
N GLY A 72 12.92 0.29 -8.91
CA GLY A 72 13.16 0.25 -7.49
C GLY A 72 11.90 0.56 -6.69
N SER A 73 11.96 0.27 -5.41
CA SER A 73 10.87 0.44 -4.46
C SER A 73 11.23 1.43 -3.36
N SER A 74 10.22 2.07 -2.81
CA SER A 74 10.40 2.99 -1.68
C SER A 74 9.18 2.97 -0.75
N GLY A 75 9.42 3.35 0.50
CA GLY A 75 8.39 3.47 1.53
C GLY A 75 7.87 4.89 1.67
N GLY A 76 6.60 5.03 2.04
CA GLY A 76 5.95 6.30 2.33
C GLY A 76 4.92 6.17 3.43
N ILE A 77 4.34 7.30 3.82
CA ILE A 77 3.32 7.39 4.87
C ILE A 77 1.98 7.75 4.21
N ALA A 78 0.93 7.07 4.63
CA ALA A 78 -0.45 7.36 4.23
C ALA A 78 -1.23 7.89 5.42
N MET A 79 -1.96 8.98 5.23
CA MET A 79 -2.87 9.56 6.22
C MET A 79 -4.20 9.87 5.54
N GLY A 80 -5.31 9.51 6.19
CA GLY A 80 -6.62 9.72 5.57
C GLY A 80 -7.76 9.78 6.55
N LEU A 81 -8.91 10.14 5.99
CA LEU A 81 -10.21 10.09 6.64
C LEU A 81 -10.95 8.87 6.12
N MET A 82 -11.81 8.33 6.93
CA MET A 82 -12.61 7.17 6.55
C MET A 82 -14.07 7.42 6.88
N ALA A 83 -14.94 7.08 5.93
CA ALA A 83 -16.38 7.03 6.13
C ALA A 83 -16.88 5.65 5.69
N THR A 84 -17.57 4.96 6.58
CA THR A 84 -18.13 3.64 6.33
C THR A 84 -19.63 3.66 6.50
N ALA A 85 -20.35 3.09 5.54
CA ALA A 85 -21.79 2.87 5.59
C ALA A 85 -22.08 1.36 5.64
N ARG A 86 -22.93 0.94 6.56
CA ARG A 86 -23.37 -0.43 6.70
C ARG A 86 -24.53 -0.72 5.75
N LEU A 87 -24.40 -1.72 4.93
CA LEU A 87 -25.46 -2.19 4.03
C LEU A 87 -26.20 -3.40 4.62
N SER A 88 -25.48 -4.28 5.33
CA SER A 88 -26.00 -5.45 6.01
C SER A 88 -25.08 -5.85 7.15
N ASP A 89 -25.41 -6.95 7.84
CA ASP A 89 -24.60 -7.46 8.95
C ASP A 89 -23.17 -7.83 8.53
N HIS A 90 -23.00 -8.23 7.28
CA HIS A 90 -21.71 -8.66 6.77
C HIS A 90 -21.12 -7.69 5.73
N PHE A 91 -21.94 -6.85 5.09
CA PHE A 91 -21.48 -5.96 4.03
C PHE A 91 -21.49 -4.50 4.44
N GLN A 92 -20.37 -3.84 4.19
CA GLN A 92 -20.19 -2.40 4.40
C GLN A 92 -19.52 -1.79 3.18
N VAL A 93 -19.84 -0.54 2.89
CA VAL A 93 -19.14 0.28 1.87
C VAL A 93 -18.31 1.32 2.57
N ARG A 94 -17.08 1.47 2.16
CA ARG A 94 -16.13 2.41 2.75
C ARG A 94 -15.53 3.32 1.70
N ALA A 95 -15.53 4.61 1.97
CA ALA A 95 -14.74 5.61 1.27
C ALA A 95 -13.60 6.05 2.20
N ASN A 96 -12.36 6.02 1.72
CA ASN A 96 -11.17 6.32 2.53
C ASN A 96 -10.23 7.29 1.79
N PRO A 97 -10.63 8.56 1.58
CA PRO A 97 -9.74 9.55 1.00
C PRO A 97 -8.47 9.68 1.83
N GLN A 98 -7.30 9.60 1.18
CA GLN A 98 -6.01 9.62 1.86
C GLN A 98 -4.95 10.34 1.06
N LEU A 99 -4.03 10.97 1.78
CA LEU A 99 -2.83 11.57 1.25
C LEU A 99 -1.66 10.62 1.52
N ILE A 100 -0.95 10.26 0.45
CA ILE A 100 0.23 9.39 0.49
C ILE A 100 1.44 10.26 0.19
N ILE A 101 2.35 10.39 1.16
CA ILE A 101 3.56 11.20 1.06
C ILE A 101 4.78 10.29 1.11
N GLY A 102 5.73 10.49 0.22
CA GLY A 102 6.91 9.65 0.09
C GLY A 102 6.62 8.40 -0.75
N GLY A 103 7.49 7.42 -0.69
CA GLY A 103 7.44 6.30 -1.63
C GLY A 103 7.93 6.71 -3.01
N SER A 104 8.92 7.61 -3.06
CA SER A 104 9.57 8.03 -4.29
C SER A 104 10.04 6.82 -5.07
N LYS A 105 9.40 6.56 -6.18
CA LYS A 105 9.73 5.44 -7.07
C LYS A 105 10.97 5.81 -7.85
N TYR A 106 11.78 4.84 -8.22
CA TYR A 106 12.90 5.09 -9.11
C TYR A 106 13.06 3.98 -10.14
N ILE A 107 13.71 4.31 -11.26
CA ILE A 107 14.13 3.32 -12.24
C ILE A 107 15.65 3.46 -12.36
N ALA A 108 16.34 2.34 -12.10
CA ALA A 108 17.77 2.22 -12.22
C ALA A 108 18.13 1.79 -13.64
N TYR A 109 18.90 2.62 -14.33
CA TYR A 109 19.42 2.35 -15.66
C TYR A 109 20.91 1.99 -15.59
N ASN A 110 21.31 0.95 -16.29
CA ASN A 110 22.69 0.62 -16.53
C ASN A 110 23.01 0.89 -18.01
N LEU A 111 24.02 1.71 -18.26
CA LEU A 111 24.41 2.16 -19.59
C LEU A 111 25.68 1.44 -20.07
N SER A 112 25.71 1.04 -21.34
CA SER A 112 26.93 0.53 -21.98
C SER A 112 27.90 1.66 -22.34
N LYS A 113 27.35 2.83 -22.72
CA LYS A 113 28.11 4.03 -23.07
C LYS A 113 27.43 5.25 -22.44
N ALA A 114 28.15 5.96 -21.59
CA ALA A 114 27.70 7.20 -20.99
C ALA A 114 28.07 8.40 -21.87
N ARG A 115 27.26 9.46 -21.86
CA ARG A 115 27.63 10.74 -22.44
C ARG A 115 28.69 11.41 -21.55
N PRO A 116 29.48 12.39 -22.07
CA PRO A 116 30.41 13.14 -21.24
C PRO A 116 29.67 13.78 -20.05
N GLY A 117 30.09 13.43 -18.83
CA GLY A 117 29.46 13.88 -17.59
C GLY A 117 28.33 12.98 -17.04
N GLU A 118 27.93 11.92 -17.73
CA GLU A 118 26.91 10.96 -17.31
C GLU A 118 27.60 9.73 -16.68
N ALA A 119 27.09 9.24 -15.54
CA ALA A 119 27.57 8.01 -14.95
C ALA A 119 26.99 6.78 -15.68
N LEU A 120 27.71 5.66 -15.68
CA LEU A 120 27.27 4.39 -16.28
C LEU A 120 26.02 3.84 -15.57
N TYR A 121 25.82 4.19 -14.30
CA TYR A 121 24.68 3.82 -13.51
C TYR A 121 23.88 5.07 -13.15
N GLN A 122 22.63 5.12 -13.58
CA GLN A 122 21.73 6.26 -13.39
C GLN A 122 20.46 5.86 -12.67
N ASN A 123 20.09 6.59 -11.64
CA ASN A 123 18.82 6.44 -10.92
C ASN A 123 17.87 7.60 -11.28
N GLN A 124 16.84 7.29 -12.05
CA GLN A 124 15.77 8.24 -12.33
C GLN A 124 14.74 8.20 -11.21
N THR A 125 14.84 9.13 -10.27
CA THR A 125 13.92 9.21 -9.12
C THR A 125 12.67 9.99 -9.52
N LEU A 126 11.52 9.41 -9.20
CA LEU A 126 10.18 9.94 -9.43
C LEU A 126 9.55 10.28 -8.08
N PRO A 127 9.64 11.54 -7.63
CA PRO A 127 9.00 11.94 -6.38
C PRO A 127 7.49 11.70 -6.48
N THR A 128 6.87 11.22 -5.40
CA THR A 128 5.48 10.81 -5.39
C THR A 128 4.76 11.42 -4.20
N THR A 129 3.73 12.19 -4.48
CA THR A 129 2.74 12.66 -3.51
C THR A 129 1.37 12.44 -4.10
N VAL A 130 0.64 11.46 -3.59
CA VAL A 130 -0.62 11.00 -4.19
C VAL A 130 -1.78 11.32 -3.27
N VAL A 131 -2.82 11.91 -3.85
CA VAL A 131 -4.17 11.94 -3.25
C VAL A 131 -4.93 10.76 -3.82
N SER A 132 -5.34 9.85 -2.96
CA SER A 132 -6.05 8.62 -3.31
C SER A 132 -7.49 8.66 -2.82
N PHE A 133 -8.41 8.25 -3.67
CA PHE A 133 -9.85 8.14 -3.38
C PHE A 133 -10.30 6.68 -3.60
N PRO A 134 -10.06 5.77 -2.65
CA PRO A 134 -10.57 4.41 -2.73
C PRO A 134 -12.03 4.32 -2.30
N PHE A 135 -12.79 3.51 -3.05
CA PHE A 135 -14.15 3.07 -2.72
C PHE A 135 -14.12 1.55 -2.58
N GLN A 136 -14.45 1.07 -1.41
CA GLN A 136 -14.23 -0.31 -1.01
C GLN A 136 -15.51 -0.95 -0.50
N VAL A 137 -15.71 -2.21 -0.81
CA VAL A 137 -16.69 -3.10 -0.17
C VAL A 137 -15.95 -3.96 0.84
N LYS A 138 -16.42 -3.94 2.07
CA LYS A 138 -15.87 -4.70 3.19
C LYS A 138 -16.84 -5.83 3.53
N PHE A 139 -16.34 -7.05 3.52
CA PHE A 139 -17.07 -8.25 3.95
C PHE A 139 -16.57 -8.66 5.33
N ASN A 140 -17.43 -8.55 6.32
CA ASN A 140 -17.13 -8.83 7.72
C ASN A 140 -17.56 -10.26 8.09
N SER A 141 -16.74 -10.94 8.90
CA SER A 141 -17.16 -12.15 9.59
C SER A 141 -18.16 -11.86 10.71
N ASP A 142 -18.67 -12.90 11.35
CA ASP A 142 -19.35 -12.74 12.63
C ASP A 142 -18.38 -12.20 13.69
N ARG A 143 -18.94 -11.44 14.64
CA ARG A 143 -18.17 -10.88 15.75
C ARG A 143 -18.02 -11.92 16.86
N ILE A 144 -16.79 -12.17 17.27
CA ILE A 144 -16.45 -13.08 18.38
C ILE A 144 -15.93 -12.25 19.55
N GLY A 145 -16.80 -11.92 20.48
CA GLY A 145 -16.46 -11.03 21.61
C GLY A 145 -16.08 -9.63 21.13
N ASN A 146 -14.83 -9.21 21.32
CA ASN A 146 -14.32 -7.91 20.91
C ASN A 146 -13.42 -7.98 19.66
N PHE A 147 -13.64 -8.99 18.82
CA PHE A 147 -12.84 -9.23 17.64
C PHE A 147 -13.72 -9.59 16.44
N ARG A 148 -13.37 -9.07 15.27
CA ARG A 148 -14.00 -9.39 13.99
C ARG A 148 -12.95 -9.34 12.89
N THR A 149 -12.98 -10.28 11.97
CA THR A 149 -12.16 -10.26 10.75
C THR A 149 -12.95 -9.71 9.58
N TYR A 150 -12.25 -9.19 8.59
CA TYR A 150 -12.88 -8.78 7.34
C TYR A 150 -11.96 -8.92 6.13
N LEU A 151 -12.59 -9.07 4.98
CA LEU A 151 -11.99 -8.93 3.67
C LEU A 151 -12.50 -7.66 3.03
N LEU A 152 -11.69 -7.03 2.20
CA LEU A 152 -12.10 -5.87 1.44
C LEU A 152 -11.63 -5.96 -0.01
N GLY A 153 -12.44 -5.38 -0.88
CA GLY A 153 -12.10 -5.19 -2.28
C GLY A 153 -12.72 -3.91 -2.78
N GLY A 154 -12.07 -3.24 -3.70
CA GLY A 154 -12.58 -1.98 -4.21
C GLY A 154 -11.80 -1.42 -5.38
N ILE A 155 -12.25 -0.28 -5.83
CA ILE A 155 -11.62 0.54 -6.86
C ILE A 155 -11.00 1.77 -6.22
N LYS A 156 -9.97 2.30 -6.86
CA LYS A 156 -9.33 3.54 -6.43
C LYS A 156 -9.11 4.47 -7.59
N PHE A 157 -9.12 5.74 -7.29
CA PHE A 157 -8.70 6.81 -8.19
C PHE A 157 -7.59 7.61 -7.50
N ASP A 158 -6.41 7.62 -8.11
CA ASP A 158 -5.23 8.28 -7.59
C ASP A 158 -4.87 9.49 -8.45
N THR A 159 -4.49 10.59 -7.80
CA THR A 159 -3.96 11.79 -8.46
C THR A 159 -2.59 12.10 -7.87
N ASP A 160 -1.55 12.02 -8.67
CA ASP A 160 -0.19 12.38 -8.26
C ASP A 160 0.03 13.89 -8.39
N LEU A 161 0.24 14.55 -7.25
CA LEU A 161 0.48 15.99 -7.19
C LEU A 161 1.91 16.36 -7.58
N SER A 162 2.84 15.42 -7.53
CA SER A 162 4.26 15.62 -7.89
C SER A 162 4.56 15.25 -9.35
N SER A 163 3.52 14.90 -10.12
CA SER A 163 3.69 14.45 -11.52
C SER A 163 4.35 15.52 -12.38
N ASN A 164 5.38 15.11 -13.11
CA ASN A 164 6.13 15.93 -14.05
C ASN A 164 5.60 15.88 -15.48
N SER A 165 4.33 15.56 -15.68
CA SER A 165 3.69 15.40 -17.00
C SER A 165 3.82 16.63 -17.90
N ALA A 166 3.94 17.83 -17.31
CA ALA A 166 4.06 19.11 -18.00
C ALA A 166 5.51 19.64 -18.12
N ALA A 167 6.52 18.90 -17.68
CA ALA A 167 7.91 19.33 -17.77
C ALA A 167 8.36 19.46 -19.23
N ARG A 168 8.83 20.66 -19.63
CA ARG A 168 9.17 20.99 -21.03
C ARG A 168 10.62 20.74 -21.44
N ASN A 169 11.58 20.72 -20.52
CA ASN A 169 13.02 20.85 -20.86
C ASN A 169 13.93 19.89 -20.08
N ALA A 170 13.52 18.66 -19.88
CA ALA A 170 14.40 17.70 -19.24
C ALA A 170 14.59 16.50 -20.17
N ASP A 171 15.67 16.49 -20.93
CA ASP A 171 16.03 15.44 -21.90
C ASP A 171 16.19 14.06 -21.25
N ASP A 172 16.30 14.00 -19.93
CA ASP A 172 16.60 12.80 -19.17
C ASP A 172 15.48 12.41 -18.17
N ILE A 173 14.28 13.00 -18.26
CA ILE A 173 13.18 12.72 -17.31
C ILE A 173 12.10 11.84 -17.96
N ILE A 174 11.74 10.76 -17.25
CA ILE A 174 10.55 9.96 -17.59
C ILE A 174 9.31 10.76 -17.18
N LYS A 175 8.42 11.01 -18.12
CA LYS A 175 7.16 11.70 -17.88
C LYS A 175 6.09 10.70 -17.47
N LEU A 176 5.42 10.95 -16.34
CA LEU A 176 4.30 10.14 -15.87
C LEU A 176 2.99 10.90 -15.93
N LYS A 177 1.91 10.21 -16.27
CA LYS A 177 0.55 10.75 -16.16
C LYS A 177 0.20 11.04 -14.72
N LYS A 178 -0.59 12.08 -14.52
CA LYS A 178 -1.01 12.56 -13.21
C LYS A 178 -2.04 11.62 -12.53
N ASN A 179 -2.92 11.02 -13.32
CA ASN A 179 -4.08 10.25 -12.82
C ASN A 179 -3.87 8.76 -13.07
N ASP A 180 -4.20 7.96 -12.07
CA ASP A 180 -4.20 6.50 -12.12
C ASP A 180 -5.55 5.97 -11.63
N PHE A 181 -6.07 4.97 -12.32
CA PHE A 181 -7.23 4.20 -11.89
C PHE A 181 -6.77 2.79 -11.58
N GLY A 182 -7.28 2.19 -10.50
CA GLY A 182 -6.84 0.88 -10.09
C GLY A 182 -7.85 0.17 -9.20
N PHE A 183 -7.41 -0.96 -8.67
CA PHE A 183 -8.16 -1.74 -7.69
C PHE A 183 -7.34 -2.04 -6.45
N GLU A 184 -8.05 -2.34 -5.37
CA GLU A 184 -7.47 -2.73 -4.09
C GLU A 184 -8.13 -4.00 -3.58
N LEU A 185 -7.32 -4.87 -2.99
CA LEU A 185 -7.76 -6.06 -2.27
C LEU A 185 -7.01 -6.12 -0.95
N GLY A 186 -7.71 -6.51 0.12
CA GLY A 186 -7.07 -6.57 1.43
C GLY A 186 -7.85 -7.36 2.44
N MET A 187 -7.25 -7.46 3.61
CA MET A 187 -7.84 -8.06 4.80
C MET A 187 -7.45 -7.29 6.04
N GLY A 188 -8.29 -7.38 7.05
CA GLY A 188 -8.01 -6.73 8.33
C GLY A 188 -8.81 -7.33 9.46
N PHE A 189 -8.59 -6.73 10.61
CA PHE A 189 -9.19 -7.15 11.87
C PHE A 189 -9.75 -5.92 12.57
N ASN A 190 -10.92 -6.05 13.18
CA ASN A 190 -11.47 -5.04 14.07
C ASN A 190 -11.28 -5.50 15.52
N PHE A 191 -10.62 -4.69 16.32
CA PHE A 191 -10.49 -4.82 17.75
C PHE A 191 -11.36 -3.75 18.41
N TYR A 192 -12.45 -4.18 19.04
CA TYR A 192 -13.37 -3.27 19.72
C TYR A 192 -12.86 -2.98 21.14
N LEU A 193 -12.40 -1.76 21.35
CA LEU A 193 -12.02 -1.23 22.65
C LEU A 193 -13.18 -0.41 23.24
N PRO A 194 -13.12 -0.02 24.53
CA PRO A 194 -14.22 0.72 25.17
C PRO A 194 -14.63 2.01 24.45
N PHE A 195 -13.66 2.75 23.86
CA PHE A 195 -13.87 4.08 23.29
C PHE A 195 -13.61 4.16 21.78
N VAL A 196 -12.90 3.20 21.21
CA VAL A 196 -12.48 3.22 19.81
C VAL A 196 -12.38 1.81 19.27
N THR A 197 -12.65 1.62 17.98
CA THR A 197 -12.31 0.38 17.29
C THR A 197 -10.99 0.59 16.56
N ILE A 198 -10.03 -0.29 16.80
CA ILE A 198 -8.73 -0.27 16.11
C ILE A 198 -8.74 -1.37 15.06
N SER A 199 -8.50 -0.99 13.81
CA SER A 199 -8.57 -1.90 12.67
C SER A 199 -7.23 -1.94 11.90
N PRO A 200 -6.29 -2.82 12.29
CA PRO A 200 -5.12 -3.10 11.47
C PRO A 200 -5.53 -3.81 10.17
N GLU A 201 -4.97 -3.35 9.07
CA GLU A 201 -5.30 -3.77 7.71
C GLU A 201 -4.04 -3.91 6.86
N ILE A 202 -3.99 -4.95 6.04
CA ILE A 202 -3.03 -5.08 4.95
C ILE A 202 -3.79 -5.12 3.63
N LYS A 203 -3.34 -4.34 2.65
CA LYS A 203 -3.92 -4.34 1.32
C LYS A 203 -2.86 -4.24 0.22
N ILE A 204 -3.16 -4.85 -0.91
CA ILE A 204 -2.46 -4.66 -2.17
C ILE A 204 -3.28 -3.72 -3.04
N SER A 205 -2.59 -2.82 -3.71
CA SER A 205 -3.19 -1.80 -4.57
C SER A 205 -2.46 -1.80 -5.91
N ASN A 206 -3.20 -2.02 -6.99
CA ASN A 206 -2.67 -2.11 -8.33
C ASN A 206 -3.31 -1.07 -9.24
N GLY A 207 -2.49 -0.20 -9.85
CA GLY A 207 -2.91 0.68 -10.93
C GLY A 207 -3.09 -0.08 -12.23
N LEU A 208 -4.11 0.25 -12.99
CA LEU A 208 -4.45 -0.30 -14.29
C LEU A 208 -4.09 0.66 -15.43
N THR A 209 -3.94 1.94 -15.13
CA THR A 209 -3.61 2.95 -16.14
C THR A 209 -2.13 2.87 -16.51
N ASN A 210 -1.83 2.84 -17.80
CA ASN A 210 -0.45 3.05 -18.24
C ASN A 210 -0.04 4.50 -17.92
N LEU A 211 0.81 4.67 -16.93
CA LEU A 211 1.30 5.97 -16.46
C LEU A 211 2.34 6.56 -17.38
N HIS A 212 2.95 5.77 -18.27
CA HIS A 212 3.99 6.24 -19.16
C HIS A 212 3.45 7.22 -20.20
N LEU A 213 4.04 8.41 -20.24
CA LEU A 213 3.89 9.36 -21.34
C LEU A 213 5.08 9.16 -22.29
N GLN A 214 4.85 8.36 -23.34
CA GLN A 214 5.89 8.09 -24.33
C GLN A 214 6.29 9.40 -25.03
N ASP A 215 7.59 9.70 -25.00
CA ASP A 215 8.18 10.79 -25.75
C ASP A 215 9.36 10.24 -26.58
N PRO A 216 9.21 10.17 -27.91
CA PRO A 216 10.24 9.60 -28.80
C PRO A 216 11.59 10.31 -28.72
N ASN A 217 11.61 11.56 -28.28
CA ASN A 217 12.83 12.37 -28.20
C ASN A 217 13.63 12.09 -26.91
N LEU A 218 13.04 11.38 -25.93
CA LEU A 218 13.67 11.10 -24.65
C LEU A 218 14.33 9.71 -24.65
N LYS A 219 15.65 9.69 -24.45
CA LYS A 219 16.50 8.47 -24.45
C LYS A 219 15.94 7.35 -23.56
N TYR A 220 15.51 7.68 -22.33
CA TYR A 220 15.02 6.72 -21.34
C TYR A 220 13.55 6.33 -21.57
N SER A 221 12.74 7.21 -22.13
CA SER A 221 11.33 6.97 -22.40
C SER A 221 11.13 5.91 -23.49
N ASN A 222 11.91 5.93 -24.57
CA ASN A 222 11.78 5.00 -25.70
C ASN A 222 12.01 3.53 -25.37
N THR A 223 12.73 3.25 -24.29
CA THR A 223 13.03 1.87 -23.87
C THR A 223 11.90 1.23 -23.08
N LEU A 224 10.91 2.01 -22.66
CA LEU A 224 9.80 1.58 -21.84
C LEU A 224 8.49 1.65 -22.63
N ASP A 225 7.66 0.61 -22.53
CA ASP A 225 6.34 0.54 -23.15
C ASP A 225 5.24 0.91 -22.15
N GLN A 226 5.24 0.25 -21.00
CA GLN A 226 4.20 0.42 -19.99
C GLN A 226 4.80 0.57 -18.59
N ILE A 227 4.21 1.49 -17.81
CA ILE A 227 4.53 1.70 -16.40
C ILE A 227 3.22 1.65 -15.61
N LEU A 228 3.09 0.66 -14.73
CA LEU A 228 1.96 0.52 -13.83
C LEU A 228 2.40 0.75 -12.38
N SER A 229 1.52 1.37 -11.59
CA SER A 229 1.76 1.55 -10.16
C SER A 229 1.35 0.31 -9.38
N ARG A 230 2.14 -0.06 -8.37
CA ARG A 230 1.83 -1.12 -7.41
C ARG A 230 2.23 -0.69 -6.01
N MET A 231 1.38 -1.01 -5.03
CA MET A 231 1.63 -0.70 -3.63
C MET A 231 1.16 -1.85 -2.75
N VAL A 232 1.90 -2.08 -1.67
CA VAL A 232 1.44 -2.83 -0.51
C VAL A 232 1.30 -1.83 0.63
N VAL A 233 0.13 -1.81 1.26
CA VAL A 233 -0.19 -0.82 2.29
C VAL A 233 -0.52 -1.54 3.59
N PHE A 234 0.15 -1.15 4.65
CA PHE A 234 -0.16 -1.53 6.02
C PHE A 234 -0.80 -0.32 6.69
N SER A 235 -2.01 -0.44 7.16
CA SER A 235 -2.73 0.66 7.79
C SER A 235 -3.35 0.26 9.11
N ILE A 236 -3.54 1.26 9.96
CA ILE A 236 -4.31 1.17 11.19
C ILE A 236 -5.41 2.22 11.07
N HIS A 237 -6.63 1.76 11.21
CA HIS A 237 -7.81 2.62 11.25
C HIS A 237 -8.28 2.78 12.69
N PHE A 238 -8.69 4.00 13.03
CA PHE A 238 -9.30 4.35 14.29
C PHE A 238 -10.75 4.75 13.99
N GLU A 239 -11.68 3.88 14.35
CA GLU A 239 -13.10 4.00 14.00
C GLU A 239 -13.91 4.36 15.25
N ASP A 240 -14.82 5.34 15.09
CA ASP A 240 -15.73 5.74 16.17
C ASP A 240 -17.03 4.91 16.12
#